data_ee096921190fcd3e5a862cf774b5d284
#
_entry.id   ee096921190fcd3e5a862cf774b5d284
#
_cell.length_a   1.000
_cell.length_b   1.000
_cell.length_c   1.000
_cell.angle_alpha   90.00
_cell.angle_beta   90.00
_cell.angle_gamma   90.00
#
_symmetry.space_group_name_H-M   'P 1'
#
loop_
_entity.id
_entity.type
_entity.pdbx_description
1 polymer ?
#
loop_
_entity_poly.entity_id
_entity_poly.type
_entity_poly.pdbx_seq_one_letter_code
_entity_poly.pdbx_strand_id
1 'polypeptide(L)'
;YWVKNVPAYQLVFLTNGKGDDYDKLQISIENRNLLFSKERMVYVESMVLFEKGKETWWYGMEERYIESLQLSFKDEKYLKKQLCLCTMIDMGEIGCFNRNQLENILNEIKDEYQIVGTPRGIIVGRGYEGENFQRIMEIQIPIALKH
;
A
#
# COMPACT_ATOMS: atom_id res chain seq x y z
N TYR A 1 17.51 -0.54 2.29
CA TYR A 1 16.64 -1.71 2.06
C TYR A 1 16.66 -2.66 3.26
N TRP A 2 15.54 -3.29 3.51
CA TRP A 2 15.46 -4.38 4.48
C TRP A 2 14.46 -5.43 3.98
N VAL A 3 14.58 -6.64 4.52
CA VAL A 3 13.69 -7.75 4.17
C VAL A 3 12.76 -8.00 5.34
N LYS A 4 11.46 -8.18 5.08
CA LYS A 4 10.52 -8.54 6.14
C LYS A 4 9.41 -9.46 5.61
N ASN A 5 8.85 -10.25 6.50
CA ASN A 5 7.63 -11.00 6.25
C ASN A 5 6.45 -10.05 6.41
N VAL A 6 5.83 -9.69 5.30
CA VAL A 6 4.66 -8.81 5.31
C VAL A 6 3.42 -9.65 5.61
N PRO A 7 2.59 -9.25 6.58
CA PRO A 7 1.39 -10.00 6.92
C PRO A 7 0.35 -9.99 5.80
N ALA A 8 -0.62 -10.89 5.89
CA ALA A 8 -1.75 -10.90 4.97
C ALA A 8 -2.67 -9.71 5.21
N TYR A 9 -3.23 -9.17 4.12
CA TYR A 9 -4.15 -8.04 4.13
C TYR A 9 -5.42 -8.36 3.35
N GLN A 10 -6.52 -7.77 3.79
CA GLN A 10 -7.69 -7.61 2.94
C GLN A 10 -7.79 -6.16 2.51
N LEU A 11 -8.00 -5.93 1.23
CA LEU A 11 -8.04 -4.62 0.62
C LEU A 11 -9.44 -4.29 0.14
N VAL A 12 -9.84 -3.06 0.38
CA VAL A 12 -11.09 -2.50 -0.12
C VAL A 12 -10.75 -1.42 -1.13
N PHE A 13 -11.26 -1.57 -2.34
CA PHE A 13 -10.92 -0.73 -3.47
C PHE A 13 -11.30 0.73 -3.24
N LEU A 14 -10.39 1.61 -3.56
CA LEU A 14 -10.55 3.05 -3.40
C LEU A 14 -10.76 3.76 -4.73
N THR A 15 -9.83 3.63 -5.67
CA THR A 15 -9.92 4.26 -6.99
C THR A 15 -8.87 3.75 -7.97
N ASN A 16 -9.20 3.78 -9.25
CA ASN A 16 -8.27 3.60 -10.38
C ASN A 16 -7.66 4.92 -10.85
N GLY A 17 -7.97 6.04 -10.20
CA GLY A 17 -7.59 7.37 -10.66
C GLY A 17 -6.08 7.53 -10.79
N LYS A 18 -5.68 8.39 -11.70
CA LYS A 18 -4.28 8.82 -11.81
C LYS A 18 -3.92 9.63 -10.58
N GLY A 19 -2.90 9.16 -9.87
CA GLY A 19 -2.40 9.86 -8.71
C GLY A 19 -3.07 9.47 -7.41
N ASP A 20 -2.67 10.15 -6.39
CA ASP A 20 -2.93 9.89 -5.00
C ASP A 20 -3.91 10.88 -4.38
N ASP A 21 -4.88 11.33 -5.18
CA ASP A 21 -5.94 12.23 -4.75
C ASP A 21 -7.06 11.45 -4.06
N TYR A 22 -7.13 11.56 -2.74
CA TYR A 22 -8.08 10.87 -1.90
C TYR A 22 -9.50 11.44 -1.94
N ASP A 23 -9.71 12.57 -2.62
CA ASP A 23 -11.03 13.21 -2.70
C ASP A 23 -12.00 12.47 -3.63
N LYS A 24 -11.50 11.54 -4.43
CA LYS A 24 -12.29 10.76 -5.38
C LYS A 24 -12.50 9.32 -4.92
N LEU A 25 -13.06 9.17 -3.73
CA LEU A 25 -13.33 7.86 -3.13
C LEU A 25 -14.41 7.09 -3.90
N GLN A 26 -14.09 5.86 -4.29
CA GLN A 26 -15.04 4.93 -4.93
C GLN A 26 -15.39 3.75 -4.00
N ILE A 27 -15.18 3.92 -2.73
CA ILE A 27 -15.51 2.92 -1.73
C ILE A 27 -17.01 2.90 -1.45
N SER A 28 -17.60 1.71 -1.30
CA SER A 28 -19.01 1.60 -0.91
C SER A 28 -19.26 2.18 0.49
N ILE A 29 -20.48 2.68 0.71
CA ILE A 29 -20.87 3.22 2.03
C ILE A 29 -20.73 2.14 3.11
N GLU A 30 -21.08 0.88 2.80
CA GLU A 30 -20.98 -0.24 3.72
C GLU A 30 -19.54 -0.48 4.17
N ASN A 31 -18.60 -0.57 3.22
CA ASN A 31 -17.19 -0.77 3.52
C ASN A 31 -16.59 0.43 4.25
N ARG A 32 -16.97 1.65 3.83
CA ARG A 32 -16.52 2.86 4.50
C ARG A 32 -16.93 2.88 5.97
N ASN A 33 -18.18 2.52 6.28
CA ASN A 33 -18.67 2.48 7.65
C ASN A 33 -18.02 1.37 8.48
N LEU A 34 -17.67 0.24 7.86
CA LEU A 34 -16.94 -0.83 8.53
C LEU A 34 -15.50 -0.43 8.86
N LEU A 35 -14.81 0.26 7.95
CA LEU A 35 -13.40 0.63 8.13
C LEU A 35 -13.22 1.81 9.08
N PHE A 36 -14.07 2.84 8.99
CA PHE A 36 -13.83 4.12 9.63
C PHE A 36 -14.65 4.36 10.88
N SER A 37 -15.03 3.30 11.58
CA SER A 37 -15.54 3.45 12.94
C SER A 37 -14.40 3.83 13.89
N LYS A 38 -14.73 4.41 15.03
CA LYS A 38 -13.77 4.90 16.03
C LYS A 38 -12.82 3.80 16.50
N GLU A 39 -13.30 2.57 16.64
CA GLU A 39 -12.52 1.43 17.14
C GLU A 39 -11.66 0.76 16.06
N ARG A 40 -11.95 0.99 14.78
CA ARG A 40 -11.33 0.26 13.66
C ARG A 40 -10.38 1.11 12.85
N MET A 41 -10.62 2.42 12.76
CA MET A 41 -9.85 3.31 11.89
C MET A 41 -8.34 3.30 12.16
N VAL A 42 -7.93 2.97 13.37
CA VAL A 42 -6.51 2.89 13.76
C VAL A 42 -5.78 1.73 13.07
N TYR A 43 -6.51 0.73 12.58
CA TYR A 43 -5.95 -0.43 11.89
C TYR A 43 -6.02 -0.31 10.37
N VAL A 44 -6.59 0.77 9.85
CA VAL A 44 -6.74 0.98 8.40
C VAL A 44 -5.47 1.57 7.83
N GLU A 45 -4.98 0.93 6.77
CA GLU A 45 -3.81 1.38 6.01
C GLU A 45 -4.24 1.92 4.65
N SER A 46 -3.60 3.00 4.20
CA SER A 46 -3.73 3.48 2.83
C SER A 46 -2.67 2.80 1.99
N MET A 47 -3.10 2.06 0.98
CA MET A 47 -2.21 1.21 0.20
C MET A 47 -2.36 1.48 -1.29
N VAL A 48 -1.29 1.22 -2.03
CA VAL A 48 -1.28 1.24 -3.49
C VAL A 48 -0.71 -0.07 -4.01
N LEU A 49 -1.34 -0.62 -5.06
CA LEU A 49 -0.79 -1.73 -5.82
C LEU A 49 -0.23 -1.19 -7.13
N PHE A 50 1.04 -1.51 -7.40
CA PHE A 50 1.72 -1.11 -8.62
C PHE A 50 1.55 -2.21 -9.68
N GLU A 51 0.34 -2.29 -10.23
CA GLU A 51 0.02 -3.23 -11.27
C GLU A 51 0.65 -2.79 -12.60
N LYS A 52 0.71 -3.70 -13.56
CA LYS A 52 1.29 -3.39 -14.86
C LYS A 52 0.53 -2.26 -15.55
N GLY A 53 1.21 -1.14 -15.76
CA GLY A 53 0.68 0.01 -16.47
C GLY A 53 -0.24 0.94 -15.67
N LYS A 54 -0.53 0.63 -14.40
CA LYS A 54 -1.38 1.50 -13.56
C LYS A 54 -1.17 1.27 -12.08
N GLU A 55 -1.47 2.30 -11.30
CA GLU A 55 -1.61 2.21 -9.84
C GLU A 55 -3.09 2.05 -9.49
N THR A 56 -3.38 1.18 -8.51
CA THR A 56 -4.71 1.08 -7.91
C THR A 56 -4.60 1.38 -6.42
N TRP A 57 -5.50 2.21 -5.92
CA TRP A 57 -5.48 2.70 -4.55
C TRP A 57 -6.53 1.99 -3.70
N TRP A 58 -6.13 1.61 -2.49
CA TRP A 58 -6.92 0.76 -1.60
C TRP A 58 -6.83 1.24 -0.16
N TYR A 59 -7.86 0.95 0.61
CA TYR A 59 -7.72 0.82 2.05
C TYR A 59 -7.47 -0.64 2.37
N GLY A 60 -6.56 -0.91 3.30
CA GLY A 60 -6.22 -2.26 3.71
C GLY A 60 -6.28 -2.43 5.21
N MET A 61 -6.50 -3.65 5.63
CA MET A 61 -6.42 -4.04 7.03
C MET A 61 -5.76 -5.41 7.11
N GLU A 62 -4.85 -5.59 8.08
CA GLU A 62 -4.24 -6.90 8.30
C GLU A 62 -5.30 -7.93 8.65
N GLU A 63 -5.15 -9.13 8.09
CA GLU A 63 -6.09 -10.24 8.29
C GLU A 63 -6.34 -10.54 9.76
N ARG A 64 -5.31 -10.45 10.62
CA ARG A 64 -5.45 -10.71 12.06
C ARG A 64 -6.46 -9.78 12.74
N TYR A 65 -6.54 -8.53 12.30
CA TYR A 65 -7.51 -7.57 12.85
C TYR A 65 -8.91 -7.82 12.31
N ILE A 66 -9.03 -8.24 11.06
CA ILE A 66 -10.31 -8.58 10.45
C ILE A 66 -10.94 -9.78 11.17
N GLU A 67 -10.15 -10.80 11.45
CA GLU A 67 -10.58 -11.97 12.20
C GLU A 67 -10.95 -11.61 13.65
N SER A 68 -10.08 -10.86 14.33
CA SER A 68 -10.29 -10.43 15.72
C SER A 68 -11.53 -9.57 15.89
N LEU A 69 -11.81 -8.67 14.94
CA LEU A 69 -12.95 -7.76 14.96
C LEU A 69 -14.19 -8.35 14.27
N GLN A 70 -14.09 -9.57 13.75
CA GLN A 70 -15.17 -10.30 13.06
C GLN A 70 -15.77 -9.47 11.91
N LEU A 71 -14.90 -8.89 11.07
CA LEU A 71 -15.32 -8.05 9.94
C LEU A 71 -15.48 -8.88 8.67
N SER A 72 -16.41 -8.45 7.81
CA SER A 72 -16.56 -8.97 6.46
C SER A 72 -16.81 -7.80 5.52
N PHE A 73 -15.96 -7.68 4.50
CA PHE A 73 -16.06 -6.62 3.50
C PHE A 73 -16.67 -7.15 2.22
N LYS A 74 -17.34 -6.25 1.52
CA LYS A 74 -17.87 -6.50 0.19
C LYS A 74 -16.81 -6.14 -0.85
N ASP A 75 -16.66 -6.98 -1.89
CA ASP A 75 -15.74 -6.72 -3.01
C ASP A 75 -14.28 -6.51 -2.56
N GLU A 76 -13.79 -7.36 -1.69
CA GLU A 76 -12.43 -7.31 -1.16
C GLU A 76 -11.42 -8.03 -2.05
N LYS A 77 -10.16 -7.61 -1.93
CA LYS A 77 -9.00 -8.30 -2.50
C LYS A 77 -8.10 -8.80 -1.38
N TYR A 78 -7.70 -10.05 -1.46
CA TYR A 78 -6.81 -10.66 -0.48
C TYR A 78 -5.36 -10.60 -0.94
N LEU A 79 -4.48 -10.12 -0.06
CA LEU A 79 -3.03 -10.20 -0.24
C LEU A 79 -2.49 -11.19 0.79
N LYS A 80 -1.93 -12.29 0.31
CA LYS A 80 -1.35 -13.31 1.19
C LYS A 80 -0.10 -12.79 1.90
N LYS A 81 0.24 -13.42 3.03
CA LYS A 81 1.53 -13.23 3.69
C LYS A 81 2.67 -13.48 2.72
N GLN A 82 3.68 -12.60 2.71
CA GLN A 82 4.74 -12.68 1.71
C GLN A 82 6.05 -12.07 2.20
N LEU A 83 7.17 -12.67 1.77
CA LEU A 83 8.48 -12.08 1.97
C LEU A 83 8.67 -10.93 1.00
N CYS A 84 9.02 -9.75 1.52
CA CYS A 84 9.23 -8.55 0.71
C CYS A 84 10.56 -7.89 1.02
N LEU A 85 11.17 -7.33 -0.02
CA LEU A 85 12.19 -6.32 0.12
C LEU A 85 11.52 -4.97 0.27
N CYS A 86 11.89 -4.21 1.30
CA CYS A 86 11.24 -2.95 1.64
C CYS A 86 12.20 -1.78 1.57
N THR A 87 11.67 -0.62 1.23
CA THR A 87 12.38 0.66 1.29
C THR A 87 11.37 1.79 1.47
N MET A 88 11.85 2.94 1.93
CA MET A 88 11.02 4.13 2.08
C MET A 88 11.24 5.10 0.92
N ILE A 89 10.16 5.73 0.47
CA ILE A 89 10.24 6.84 -0.47
C ILE A 89 9.43 8.03 0.02
N ASP A 90 9.84 9.23 -0.39
CA ASP A 90 9.04 10.44 -0.21
C ASP A 90 8.11 10.61 -1.39
N MET A 91 6.80 10.60 -1.14
CA MET A 91 5.78 10.78 -2.18
C MET A 91 5.57 12.25 -2.56
N GLY A 92 6.10 13.18 -1.76
CA GLY A 92 5.80 14.60 -1.90
C GLY A 92 4.36 14.95 -1.52
N GLU A 93 3.86 16.06 -2.04
CA GLU A 93 2.49 16.53 -1.81
C GLU A 93 1.46 15.67 -2.55
N ILE A 94 0.18 15.82 -2.19
CA ILE A 94 -0.94 15.11 -2.85
C ILE A 94 -0.91 15.41 -4.34
N GLY A 95 -0.97 14.35 -5.15
CA GLY A 95 -0.91 14.44 -6.61
C GLY A 95 0.51 14.48 -7.20
N CYS A 96 1.55 14.48 -6.36
CA CYS A 96 2.94 14.58 -6.80
C CYS A 96 3.68 13.24 -6.85
N PHE A 97 3.01 12.13 -6.56
CA PHE A 97 3.64 10.80 -6.60
C PHE A 97 4.16 10.50 -8.01
N ASN A 98 5.41 10.02 -8.09
CA ASN A 98 6.07 9.68 -9.35
C ASN A 98 6.45 8.19 -9.38
N ARG A 99 5.84 7.45 -10.28
CA ARG A 99 6.10 6.02 -10.48
C ARG A 99 7.57 5.73 -10.85
N ASN A 100 8.30 6.68 -11.41
CA ASN A 100 9.71 6.50 -11.73
C ASN A 100 10.57 6.15 -10.51
N GLN A 101 10.16 6.56 -9.32
CA GLN A 101 10.84 6.17 -8.09
C GLN A 101 10.80 4.64 -7.90
N LEU A 102 9.66 4.02 -8.16
CA LEU A 102 9.54 2.55 -8.11
C LEU A 102 10.38 1.89 -9.20
N GLU A 103 10.32 2.40 -10.43
CA GLU A 103 11.08 1.82 -11.54
C GLU A 103 12.59 1.84 -11.27
N ASN A 104 13.10 2.91 -10.67
CA ASN A 104 14.50 3.01 -10.27
C ASN A 104 14.87 1.95 -9.23
N ILE A 105 14.01 1.75 -8.24
CA ILE A 105 14.20 0.72 -7.21
C ILE A 105 14.25 -0.68 -7.85
N LEU A 106 13.30 -0.99 -8.72
CA LEU A 106 13.24 -2.30 -9.39
C LEU A 106 14.50 -2.55 -10.23
N ASN A 107 15.03 -1.53 -10.89
CA ASN A 107 16.27 -1.63 -11.65
C ASN A 107 17.49 -1.88 -10.76
N GLU A 108 17.54 -1.28 -9.58
CA GLU A 108 18.65 -1.48 -8.63
C GLU A 108 18.71 -2.89 -8.08
N ILE A 109 17.56 -3.53 -7.85
CA ILE A 109 17.49 -4.81 -7.12
C ILE A 109 17.41 -6.03 -8.03
N LYS A 110 17.16 -5.87 -9.31
CA LYS A 110 16.86 -6.98 -10.25
C LYS A 110 17.96 -8.03 -10.36
N ASP A 111 19.22 -7.67 -10.07
CA ASP A 111 20.34 -8.59 -10.16
C ASP A 111 20.50 -9.46 -8.92
N GLU A 112 20.02 -9.00 -7.76
CA GLU A 112 20.12 -9.72 -6.49
C GLU A 112 18.85 -10.51 -6.15
N TYR A 113 17.69 -10.01 -6.57
CA TYR A 113 16.39 -10.56 -6.19
C TYR A 113 15.53 -10.87 -7.39
N GLN A 114 14.79 -11.97 -7.30
CA GLN A 114 13.71 -12.26 -8.22
C GLN A 114 12.42 -11.65 -7.69
N ILE A 115 11.77 -10.84 -8.51
CA ILE A 115 10.46 -10.23 -8.15
C ILE A 115 9.39 -11.28 -8.46
N VAL A 116 8.65 -11.70 -7.43
CA VAL A 116 7.70 -12.81 -7.54
C VAL A 116 6.24 -12.39 -7.36
N GLY A 117 5.97 -11.11 -7.28
CA GLY A 117 4.61 -10.62 -7.13
C GLY A 117 4.49 -9.12 -7.39
N THR A 118 3.28 -8.61 -7.28
CA THR A 118 2.99 -7.20 -7.50
C THR A 118 3.58 -6.34 -6.39
N PRO A 119 4.46 -5.37 -6.71
CA PRO A 119 4.91 -4.39 -5.73
C PRO A 119 3.74 -3.58 -5.18
N ARG A 120 3.86 -3.18 -3.93
CA ARG A 120 2.85 -2.40 -3.22
C ARG A 120 3.50 -1.34 -2.36
N GLY A 121 2.72 -0.35 -1.99
CA GLY A 121 3.14 0.68 -1.07
C GLY A 121 2.13 0.90 0.02
N ILE A 122 2.61 1.27 1.21
CA ILE A 122 1.79 1.64 2.36
C ILE A 122 2.22 3.04 2.79
N ILE A 123 1.27 3.96 2.95
CA ILE A 123 1.56 5.29 3.50
C ILE A 123 1.75 5.13 5.01
N VAL A 124 2.98 5.32 5.47
CA VAL A 124 3.36 5.09 6.87
C VAL A 124 3.53 6.35 7.68
N GLY A 125 3.64 7.51 7.03
CA GLY A 125 3.83 8.77 7.75
C GLY A 125 3.53 9.99 6.91
N ARG A 126 3.17 11.06 7.61
CA ARG A 126 2.97 12.40 7.05
C ARG A 126 3.61 13.41 7.99
N GLY A 127 4.19 14.45 7.44
CA GLY A 127 4.84 15.46 8.26
C GLY A 127 5.35 16.64 7.47
N TYR A 128 6.16 17.44 8.10
CA TYR A 128 6.79 18.61 7.48
C TYR A 128 8.30 18.59 7.72
N GLU A 129 9.04 18.94 6.68
CA GLU A 129 10.44 19.35 6.81
C GLU A 129 10.49 20.84 6.46
N GLY A 130 10.59 21.70 7.49
CA GLY A 130 10.39 23.13 7.31
C GLY A 130 8.95 23.43 6.86
N GLU A 131 8.82 24.07 5.70
CA GLU A 131 7.51 24.35 5.08
C GLU A 131 7.06 23.26 4.12
N ASN A 132 7.90 22.26 3.84
CA ASN A 132 7.62 21.21 2.88
C ASN A 132 6.83 20.08 3.54
N PHE A 133 5.63 19.82 3.01
CA PHE A 133 4.81 18.68 3.40
C PHE A 133 5.40 17.40 2.82
N GLN A 134 5.56 16.40 3.66
CA GLN A 134 6.09 15.10 3.27
C GLN A 134 5.08 13.99 3.56
N ARG A 135 5.01 13.03 2.66
CA ARG A 135 4.31 11.76 2.87
C ARG A 135 5.28 10.64 2.58
N ILE A 136 5.45 9.75 3.53
CA ILE A 136 6.40 8.66 3.40
C ILE A 136 5.64 7.38 3.09
N MET A 137 6.09 6.68 2.06
CA MET A 137 5.55 5.40 1.64
C MET A 137 6.60 4.31 1.87
N GLU A 138 6.21 3.23 2.52
CA GLU A 138 6.99 2.01 2.54
C GLU A 138 6.65 1.22 1.28
N ILE A 139 7.63 1.05 0.39
CA ILE A 139 7.51 0.19 -0.78
C ILE A 139 7.83 -1.23 -0.34
N GLN A 140 6.99 -2.17 -0.74
CA GLN A 140 7.14 -3.60 -0.44
C GLN A 140 7.14 -4.38 -1.75
N ILE A 141 8.24 -5.04 -2.05
CA ILE A 141 8.43 -5.77 -3.30
C ILE A 141 8.52 -7.26 -2.97
N PRO A 142 7.52 -8.07 -3.38
CA PRO A 142 7.57 -9.51 -3.18
C PRO A 142 8.78 -10.13 -3.88
N ILE A 143 9.60 -10.84 -3.14
CA ILE A 143 10.88 -11.35 -3.64
C ILE A 143 11.09 -12.83 -3.33
N ALA A 144 11.97 -13.43 -4.16
CA ALA A 144 12.69 -14.64 -3.84
C ALA A 144 14.17 -14.38 -4.08
N LEU A 145 15.03 -15.05 -3.33
CA LEU A 145 16.47 -14.93 -3.53
C LEU A 145 16.87 -15.57 -4.86
N LYS A 146 17.74 -14.91 -5.59
CA LYS A 146 18.40 -15.48 -6.75
C LYS A 146 19.56 -16.36 -6.31
N HIS A 147 19.64 -17.53 -6.89
CA HIS A 147 20.72 -18.48 -6.68
C HIS A 147 21.74 -18.43 -7.82
#